data_ab93a3ece69f383b5bc462fb8b0a93bb
#
_entry.id   ab93a3ece69f383b5bc462fb8b0a93bb
#
_cell.length_a   1.000
_cell.length_b   1.000
_cell.length_c   1.000
_cell.angle_alpha   90.00
_cell.angle_beta   90.00
_cell.angle_gamma   90.00
#
_symmetry.space_group_name_H-M   'P 1'
#
loop_
_entity.id
_entity.type
_entity.pdbx_description
1 polymer ?
#
loop_
_entity_poly.entity_id
_entity_poly.type
_entity_poly.pdbx_seq_one_letter_code
_entity_poly.pdbx_strand_id
1 'polypeptide(L)'
;MTHQNDYTFADEIAEKGLEAIPEMMRILINNAMQVERSKYLQAEQYERTEDRKGHANGYKPKTVKTRVGEIAFAVPQVREGGFYPSALEKGLRSERALTITLAEMYVQGVSTRKVKAITEQLCGVEVSAEQVSRATAQLDEVLQEWRERPLGEIQYLYVDARYEKVREAGQVRDAAVLVATGITPQGERQVLGVSVSLSEHE
;
A
#
# COMPACT_ATOMS: atom_id res chain seq x y z
N MET A 1 -22.69 8.70 -29.22
CA MET A 1 -21.29 9.10 -29.52
C MET A 1 -20.31 8.31 -28.65
N THR A 2 -20.38 6.96 -28.69
CA THR A 2 -19.62 6.05 -27.80
C THR A 2 -18.61 5.16 -28.54
N HIS A 3 -18.52 5.25 -29.86
CA HIS A 3 -17.68 4.34 -30.66
C HIS A 3 -16.25 4.83 -30.97
N GLN A 4 -15.89 6.06 -30.63
CA GLN A 4 -14.57 6.61 -31.00
C GLN A 4 -13.47 6.30 -29.96
N ASN A 5 -13.83 5.97 -28.69
CA ASN A 5 -12.85 5.63 -27.66
C ASN A 5 -12.42 4.15 -27.67
N ASP A 6 -13.30 3.24 -28.12
CA ASP A 6 -12.99 1.79 -28.07
C ASP A 6 -11.93 1.40 -29.11
N TYR A 7 -11.93 2.06 -30.27
CA TYR A 7 -10.94 1.82 -31.33
C TYR A 7 -9.53 2.24 -30.93
N THR A 8 -9.39 3.35 -30.22
CA THR A 8 -8.10 3.93 -29.81
C THR A 8 -7.33 3.05 -28.82
N PHE A 9 -8.03 2.33 -27.93
CA PHE A 9 -7.37 1.46 -26.95
C PHE A 9 -6.84 0.17 -27.55
N ALA A 10 -7.61 -0.43 -28.46
CA ALA A 10 -7.20 -1.65 -29.14
C ALA A 10 -5.97 -1.39 -30.02
N ASP A 11 -5.92 -0.25 -30.71
CA ASP A 11 -4.80 0.18 -31.53
C ASP A 11 -3.55 0.45 -30.69
N GLU A 12 -3.67 1.14 -29.54
CA GLU A 12 -2.55 1.34 -28.61
C GLU A 12 -1.98 0.04 -28.06
N ILE A 13 -2.85 -0.93 -27.70
CA ILE A 13 -2.39 -2.23 -27.23
C ILE A 13 -1.71 -3.01 -28.36
N ALA A 14 -2.24 -2.96 -29.56
CA ALA A 14 -1.67 -3.63 -30.72
C ALA A 14 -0.28 -3.07 -31.07
N GLU A 15 -0.06 -1.76 -30.89
CA GLU A 15 1.20 -1.07 -31.19
C GLU A 15 2.21 -1.21 -30.04
N LYS A 16 1.81 -0.98 -28.79
CA LYS A 16 2.69 -0.87 -27.63
C LYS A 16 2.66 -2.12 -26.71
N GLY A 17 1.74 -3.06 -26.95
CA GLY A 17 1.58 -4.21 -26.09
C GLY A 17 1.26 -3.82 -24.64
N LEU A 18 1.89 -4.49 -23.69
CA LEU A 18 1.68 -4.26 -22.25
C LEU A 18 2.19 -2.89 -21.77
N GLU A 19 3.04 -2.21 -22.53
CA GLU A 19 3.52 -0.87 -22.19
C GLU A 19 2.39 0.20 -22.26
N ALA A 20 1.26 -0.13 -22.91
CA ALA A 20 0.07 0.73 -22.93
C ALA A 20 -0.71 0.73 -21.61
N ILE A 21 -0.50 -0.26 -20.72
CA ILE A 21 -1.30 -0.46 -19.50
C ILE A 21 -1.33 0.78 -18.59
N PRO A 22 -0.21 1.45 -18.28
CA PRO A 22 -0.24 2.63 -17.41
C PRO A 22 -1.12 3.76 -17.95
N GLU A 23 -1.07 4.01 -19.26
CA GLU A 23 -1.86 5.05 -19.91
C GLU A 23 -3.35 4.66 -19.93
N MET A 24 -3.67 3.41 -20.22
CA MET A 24 -5.05 2.90 -20.15
C MET A 24 -5.62 3.03 -18.75
N MET A 25 -4.86 2.64 -17.71
CA MET A 25 -5.26 2.83 -16.32
C MET A 25 -5.52 4.30 -16.01
N ARG A 26 -4.65 5.20 -16.46
CA ARG A 26 -4.82 6.64 -16.29
C ARG A 26 -6.15 7.12 -16.86
N ILE A 27 -6.46 6.74 -18.08
CA ILE A 27 -7.69 7.15 -18.77
C ILE A 27 -8.93 6.57 -18.08
N LEU A 28 -8.93 5.26 -17.79
CA LEU A 28 -10.06 4.59 -17.13
C LEU A 28 -10.36 5.18 -15.74
N ILE A 29 -9.33 5.37 -14.92
CA ILE A 29 -9.50 5.92 -13.57
C ILE A 29 -9.93 7.40 -13.63
N ASN A 30 -9.35 8.20 -14.54
CA ASN A 30 -9.79 9.57 -14.73
C ASN A 30 -11.27 9.66 -15.15
N ASN A 31 -11.72 8.80 -16.06
CA ASN A 31 -13.12 8.74 -16.46
C ASN A 31 -14.03 8.28 -15.31
N ALA A 32 -13.63 7.26 -14.57
CA ALA A 32 -14.38 6.80 -13.39
C ALA A 32 -14.56 7.92 -12.35
N MET A 33 -13.49 8.67 -12.06
CA MET A 33 -13.55 9.81 -11.14
C MET A 33 -14.47 10.94 -11.64
N GLN A 34 -14.54 11.15 -12.96
CA GLN A 34 -15.49 12.12 -13.54
C GLN A 34 -16.94 11.66 -13.37
N VAL A 35 -17.23 10.39 -13.63
CA VAL A 35 -18.57 9.81 -13.41
C VAL A 35 -18.96 9.92 -11.93
N GLU A 36 -18.05 9.65 -11.00
CA GLU A 36 -18.31 9.83 -9.56
C GLU A 36 -18.64 11.28 -9.23
N ARG A 37 -17.88 12.25 -9.80
CA ARG A 37 -18.18 13.68 -9.60
C ARG A 37 -19.53 14.05 -10.16
N SER A 38 -19.90 13.61 -11.37
CA SER A 38 -21.23 13.89 -11.94
C SER A 38 -22.35 13.34 -11.07
N LYS A 39 -22.19 12.12 -10.57
CA LYS A 39 -23.14 11.50 -9.63
C LYS A 39 -23.24 12.30 -8.32
N TYR A 40 -22.12 12.74 -7.75
CA TYR A 40 -22.08 13.55 -6.54
C TYR A 40 -22.78 14.89 -6.73
N LEU A 41 -22.53 15.56 -7.87
CA LEU A 41 -23.14 16.84 -8.22
C LEU A 41 -24.60 16.71 -8.69
N GLN A 42 -25.08 15.51 -8.98
CA GLN A 42 -26.38 15.26 -9.60
C GLN A 42 -26.58 16.05 -10.90
N ALA A 43 -25.50 16.27 -11.64
CA ALA A 43 -25.52 16.98 -12.93
C ALA A 43 -24.29 16.63 -13.75
N GLU A 44 -24.47 16.52 -15.05
CA GLU A 44 -23.39 16.37 -16.01
C GLU A 44 -22.62 17.70 -16.22
N GLN A 45 -21.54 17.60 -16.99
CA GLN A 45 -20.74 18.77 -17.29
C GLN A 45 -21.55 19.79 -18.13
N TYR A 46 -21.61 21.05 -17.67
CA TYR A 46 -22.40 22.15 -18.25
C TYR A 46 -23.93 21.99 -18.18
N GLU A 47 -24.43 20.93 -17.58
CA GLU A 47 -25.87 20.77 -17.35
C GLU A 47 -26.36 21.71 -16.25
N ARG A 48 -27.57 22.27 -16.46
CA ARG A 48 -28.27 23.12 -15.48
C ARG A 48 -29.55 22.41 -15.06
N THR A 49 -29.53 21.81 -13.87
CA THR A 49 -30.68 21.15 -13.26
C THR A 49 -30.97 21.76 -11.89
N GLU A 50 -32.23 21.69 -11.45
CA GLU A 50 -32.63 22.14 -10.13
C GLU A 50 -32.02 21.29 -9.00
N ASP A 51 -31.75 20.01 -9.28
CA ASP A 51 -31.19 19.04 -8.34
C ASP A 51 -29.67 19.16 -8.18
N ARG A 52 -29.01 20.06 -8.90
CA ARG A 52 -27.57 20.20 -8.89
C ARG A 52 -27.03 20.62 -7.52
N LYS A 53 -26.16 19.78 -6.93
CA LYS A 53 -25.56 19.94 -5.58
C LYS A 53 -24.21 20.65 -5.56
N GLY A 54 -23.97 21.63 -6.41
CA GLY A 54 -22.71 22.38 -6.41
C GLY A 54 -22.03 22.49 -7.78
N HIS A 55 -20.80 22.94 -7.80
CA HIS A 55 -20.09 23.27 -9.03
C HIS A 55 -18.75 22.54 -9.14
N ALA A 56 -18.43 22.06 -10.33
CA ALA A 56 -17.10 21.54 -10.65
C ALA A 56 -16.05 22.66 -10.51
N ASN A 57 -14.88 22.32 -9.94
CA ASN A 57 -13.77 23.25 -9.71
C ASN A 57 -12.46 22.77 -10.33
N GLY A 58 -12.52 22.35 -11.58
CA GLY A 58 -11.35 21.87 -12.33
C GLY A 58 -10.80 20.54 -11.81
N TYR A 59 -9.48 20.37 -11.92
CA TYR A 59 -8.75 19.15 -11.58
C TYR A 59 -7.46 19.49 -10.82
N LYS A 60 -7.07 18.60 -9.92
CA LYS A 60 -5.78 18.67 -9.22
C LYS A 60 -4.92 17.47 -9.63
N PRO A 61 -3.67 17.68 -10.11
CA PRO A 61 -2.80 16.57 -10.43
C PRO A 61 -2.39 15.81 -9.16
N LYS A 62 -2.39 14.47 -9.25
CA LYS A 62 -1.91 13.58 -8.20
C LYS A 62 -1.14 12.44 -8.83
N THR A 63 0.15 12.35 -8.56
CA THR A 63 0.98 11.22 -8.97
C THR A 63 0.88 10.10 -7.92
N VAL A 64 0.63 8.89 -8.40
CA VAL A 64 0.53 7.68 -7.58
C VAL A 64 1.49 6.63 -8.13
N LYS A 65 2.31 6.06 -7.25
CA LYS A 65 3.16 4.91 -7.54
C LYS A 65 2.31 3.65 -7.55
N THR A 66 2.29 2.96 -8.67
CA THR A 66 1.52 1.73 -8.85
C THR A 66 2.43 0.57 -9.27
N ARG A 67 1.90 -0.65 -9.23
CA ARG A 67 2.60 -1.85 -9.70
C ARG A 67 2.93 -1.85 -11.21
N VAL A 68 2.38 -0.92 -11.96
CA VAL A 68 2.62 -0.73 -13.41
C VAL A 68 3.35 0.57 -13.72
N GLY A 69 3.94 1.22 -12.71
CA GLY A 69 4.67 2.47 -12.86
C GLY A 69 4.04 3.65 -12.11
N GLU A 70 4.62 4.83 -12.30
CA GLU A 70 4.04 6.08 -11.78
C GLU A 70 2.99 6.62 -12.73
N ILE A 71 1.79 6.88 -12.19
CA ILE A 71 0.68 7.42 -12.97
C ILE A 71 0.24 8.76 -12.39
N ALA A 72 0.18 9.78 -13.25
CA ALA A 72 -0.35 11.08 -12.89
C ALA A 72 -1.84 11.16 -13.22
N PHE A 73 -2.68 11.20 -12.21
CA PHE A 73 -4.13 11.34 -12.32
C PHE A 73 -4.58 12.79 -12.24
N ALA A 74 -5.66 13.13 -12.95
CA ALA A 74 -6.34 14.41 -12.88
C ALA A 74 -7.54 14.29 -11.92
N VAL A 75 -7.31 14.53 -10.63
CA VAL A 75 -8.35 14.38 -9.59
C VAL A 75 -9.37 15.50 -9.69
N PRO A 76 -10.64 15.20 -10.00
CA PRO A 76 -11.67 16.20 -10.14
C PRO A 76 -11.99 16.87 -8.80
N GLN A 77 -12.17 18.18 -8.83
CA GLN A 77 -12.49 19.01 -7.67
C GLN A 77 -13.91 19.55 -7.74
N VAL A 78 -14.50 19.85 -6.58
CA VAL A 78 -15.79 20.50 -6.40
C VAL A 78 -15.60 21.73 -5.52
N ARG A 79 -16.32 22.83 -5.79
CA ARG A 79 -16.20 24.09 -5.02
C ARG A 79 -16.71 23.94 -3.60
N GLU A 80 -17.82 23.23 -3.45
CA GLU A 80 -18.57 23.09 -2.19
C GLU A 80 -18.67 21.62 -1.85
N GLY A 81 -18.43 21.28 -0.58
CA GLY A 81 -18.52 19.92 -0.10
C GLY A 81 -17.18 19.17 -0.07
N GLY A 82 -17.16 18.03 0.59
CA GLY A 82 -16.00 17.20 0.84
C GLY A 82 -15.78 16.09 -0.21
N PHE A 83 -16.13 16.31 -1.49
CA PHE A 83 -15.96 15.30 -2.52
C PHE A 83 -14.49 14.88 -2.69
N TYR A 84 -14.26 13.60 -2.64
CA TYR A 84 -13.01 12.97 -3.02
C TYR A 84 -13.35 11.64 -3.70
N PRO A 85 -12.81 11.34 -4.91
CA PRO A 85 -13.17 10.13 -5.63
C PRO A 85 -12.73 8.87 -4.89
N SER A 86 -13.58 7.84 -4.91
CA SER A 86 -13.33 6.56 -4.23
C SER A 86 -12.23 5.73 -4.90
N ALA A 87 -12.02 5.95 -6.20
CA ALA A 87 -10.98 5.28 -6.97
C ALA A 87 -9.54 5.56 -6.48
N LEU A 88 -9.34 6.60 -5.67
CA LEU A 88 -8.05 6.97 -5.11
C LEU A 88 -8.14 7.13 -3.60
N GLU A 89 -7.22 6.50 -2.87
CA GLU A 89 -7.13 6.71 -1.42
C GLU A 89 -6.62 8.11 -1.09
N LYS A 90 -7.36 8.81 -0.21
CA LYS A 90 -7.01 10.17 0.23
C LYS A 90 -5.71 10.14 1.05
N GLY A 91 -4.77 11.02 0.70
CA GLY A 91 -3.49 11.12 1.41
C GLY A 91 -2.40 10.15 0.94
N LEU A 92 -2.74 9.03 0.30
CA LEU A 92 -1.76 8.08 -0.19
C LEU A 92 -1.23 8.46 -1.59
N ARG A 93 0.07 8.23 -1.78
CA ARG A 93 0.80 8.42 -3.05
C ARG A 93 1.34 7.12 -3.63
N SER A 94 0.97 6.00 -3.04
CA SER A 94 1.33 4.66 -3.51
C SER A 94 0.11 3.76 -3.48
N GLU A 95 0.04 2.86 -4.45
CA GLU A 95 -0.98 1.82 -4.46
C GLU A 95 -0.81 0.90 -3.24
N ARG A 96 -1.91 0.50 -2.62
CA ARG A 96 -1.89 -0.36 -1.42
C ARG A 96 -1.17 -1.68 -1.68
N ALA A 97 -1.40 -2.30 -2.83
CA ALA A 97 -0.72 -3.55 -3.19
C ALA A 97 0.80 -3.39 -3.27
N LEU A 98 1.29 -2.29 -3.86
CA LEU A 98 2.71 -1.97 -3.88
C LEU A 98 3.26 -1.79 -2.47
N THR A 99 2.56 -1.05 -1.61
CA THR A 99 2.96 -0.82 -0.22
C THR A 99 3.08 -2.13 0.57
N ILE A 100 2.09 -3.04 0.44
CA ILE A 100 2.12 -4.36 1.07
C ILE A 100 3.31 -5.18 0.56
N THR A 101 3.57 -5.17 -0.75
CA THR A 101 4.69 -5.91 -1.33
C THR A 101 6.04 -5.39 -0.82
N LEU A 102 6.20 -4.07 -0.67
CA LEU A 102 7.42 -3.48 -0.09
C LEU A 102 7.65 -3.93 1.36
N ALA A 103 6.58 -3.91 2.15
CA ALA A 103 6.62 -4.36 3.54
C ALA A 103 6.97 -5.85 3.63
N GLU A 104 6.35 -6.69 2.79
CA GLU A 104 6.61 -8.12 2.74
C GLU A 104 8.06 -8.43 2.34
N MET A 105 8.59 -7.79 1.30
CA MET A 105 9.99 -7.97 0.93
C MET A 105 10.94 -7.65 2.09
N TYR A 106 10.65 -6.62 2.86
CA TYR A 106 11.46 -6.24 4.01
C TYR A 106 11.38 -7.29 5.13
N VAL A 107 10.19 -7.78 5.44
CA VAL A 107 9.96 -8.85 6.44
C VAL A 107 10.71 -10.13 6.05
N GLN A 108 10.77 -10.45 4.75
CA GLN A 108 11.54 -11.58 4.21
C GLN A 108 13.05 -11.33 4.22
N GLY A 109 13.53 -10.24 4.81
CA GLY A 109 14.94 -9.93 4.97
C GLY A 109 15.61 -9.30 3.74
N VAL A 110 14.83 -8.83 2.77
CA VAL A 110 15.36 -8.11 1.61
C VAL A 110 15.80 -6.72 2.05
N SER A 111 17.09 -6.39 1.87
CA SER A 111 17.60 -5.06 2.25
C SER A 111 16.91 -3.96 1.43
N THR A 112 16.74 -2.77 2.03
CA THR A 112 16.10 -1.61 1.39
C THR A 112 16.75 -1.25 0.03
N ARG A 113 18.06 -1.45 -0.12
CA ARG A 113 18.76 -1.28 -1.40
C ARG A 113 18.31 -2.29 -2.45
N LYS A 114 18.13 -3.56 -2.07
CA LYS A 114 17.63 -4.60 -2.97
C LYS A 114 16.16 -4.38 -3.31
N VAL A 115 15.34 -3.94 -2.35
CA VAL A 115 13.93 -3.57 -2.59
C VAL A 115 13.86 -2.49 -3.66
N LYS A 116 14.67 -1.41 -3.55
CA LYS A 116 14.75 -0.37 -4.58
C LYS A 116 15.08 -0.95 -5.97
N ALA A 117 16.11 -1.77 -6.07
CA ALA A 117 16.53 -2.37 -7.34
C ALA A 117 15.45 -3.29 -7.95
N ILE A 118 14.76 -4.06 -7.11
CA ILE A 118 13.67 -4.95 -7.56
C ILE A 118 12.49 -4.13 -8.08
N THR A 119 12.04 -3.11 -7.37
CA THR A 119 10.90 -2.28 -7.79
C THR A 119 11.20 -1.47 -9.04
N GLU A 120 12.44 -0.99 -9.19
CA GLU A 120 12.88 -0.29 -10.40
C GLU A 120 12.84 -1.22 -11.62
N GLN A 121 13.29 -2.49 -11.48
CA GLN A 121 13.24 -3.48 -12.56
C GLN A 121 11.83 -3.98 -12.86
N LEU A 122 10.98 -4.17 -11.85
CA LEU A 122 9.64 -4.73 -12.03
C LEU A 122 8.62 -3.75 -12.59
N CYS A 123 8.64 -2.53 -12.13
CA CYS A 123 7.60 -1.55 -12.46
C CYS A 123 8.14 -0.14 -12.75
N GLY A 124 9.46 0.02 -12.90
CA GLY A 124 10.07 1.33 -13.16
C GLY A 124 9.87 2.35 -12.03
N VAL A 125 9.49 1.89 -10.83
CA VAL A 125 9.21 2.77 -9.68
C VAL A 125 10.43 2.87 -8.78
N GLU A 126 10.94 4.07 -8.61
CA GLU A 126 11.99 4.35 -7.65
C GLU A 126 11.40 4.49 -6.23
N VAL A 127 11.80 3.58 -5.34
CA VAL A 127 11.36 3.57 -3.94
C VAL A 127 12.52 3.94 -3.03
N SER A 128 12.33 4.93 -2.14
CA SER A 128 13.35 5.30 -1.15
C SER A 128 13.33 4.35 0.06
N ALA A 129 14.46 4.28 0.78
CA ALA A 129 14.55 3.53 2.04
C ALA A 129 13.50 4.00 3.07
N GLU A 130 13.19 5.29 3.08
CA GLU A 130 12.17 5.88 3.95
C GLU A 130 10.75 5.43 3.57
N GLN A 131 10.46 5.22 2.27
CA GLN A 131 9.18 4.68 1.83
C GLN A 131 9.02 3.21 2.23
N VAL A 132 10.10 2.41 2.17
CA VAL A 132 10.11 1.03 2.67
C VAL A 132 9.87 1.03 4.18
N SER A 133 10.58 1.86 4.94
CA SER A 133 10.39 1.98 6.39
C SER A 133 8.97 2.40 6.77
N ARG A 134 8.36 3.32 6.02
CA ARG A 134 6.93 3.69 6.23
C ARG A 134 5.97 2.57 5.90
N ALA A 135 6.27 1.78 4.87
CA ALA A 135 5.45 0.63 4.52
C ALA A 135 5.49 -0.44 5.62
N THR A 136 6.68 -0.68 6.21
CA THR A 136 6.84 -1.62 7.33
C THR A 136 6.24 -1.12 8.63
N ALA A 137 6.24 0.19 8.89
CA ALA A 137 5.59 0.75 10.08
C ALA A 137 4.09 0.44 10.15
N GLN A 138 3.42 0.22 9.03
CA GLN A 138 2.04 -0.25 9.02
C GLN A 138 1.86 -1.66 9.58
N LEU A 139 2.93 -2.47 9.60
CA LEU A 139 2.93 -3.79 10.24
C LEU A 139 3.06 -3.70 11.76
N ASP A 140 3.58 -2.60 12.30
CA ASP A 140 3.77 -2.43 13.74
C ASP A 140 2.44 -2.49 14.49
N GLU A 141 1.36 -1.93 13.91
CA GLU A 141 0.02 -2.00 14.48
C GLU A 141 -0.47 -3.45 14.55
N VAL A 142 -0.34 -4.21 13.46
CA VAL A 142 -0.72 -5.63 13.39
C VAL A 142 0.12 -6.48 14.36
N LEU A 143 1.43 -6.17 14.46
CA LEU A 143 2.32 -6.84 15.39
C LEU A 143 1.99 -6.51 16.85
N GLN A 144 1.56 -5.28 17.12
CA GLN A 144 1.14 -4.87 18.45
C GLN A 144 -0.16 -5.59 18.86
N GLU A 145 -1.17 -5.62 17.98
CA GLU A 145 -2.39 -6.41 18.22
C GLU A 145 -2.08 -7.89 18.46
N TRP A 146 -1.15 -8.46 17.67
CA TRP A 146 -0.70 -9.84 17.87
C TRP A 146 0.00 -10.03 19.22
N ARG A 147 0.82 -9.09 19.68
CA ARG A 147 1.50 -9.17 20.99
C ARG A 147 0.53 -9.07 22.16
N GLU A 148 -0.51 -8.26 22.02
CA GLU A 148 -1.50 -7.99 23.07
C GLU A 148 -2.71 -8.94 23.03
N ARG A 149 -2.77 -9.85 22.04
CA ARG A 149 -3.87 -10.78 21.91
C ARG A 149 -4.03 -11.66 23.15
N PRO A 150 -5.25 -12.01 23.58
CA PRO A 150 -5.46 -12.95 24.64
C PRO A 150 -4.92 -14.33 24.26
N LEU A 151 -4.12 -14.91 25.11
CA LEU A 151 -3.62 -16.28 24.96
C LEU A 151 -4.66 -17.24 25.51
N GLY A 152 -4.93 -18.34 24.79
CA GLY A 152 -5.75 -19.45 25.28
C GLY A 152 -5.04 -20.27 26.38
N GLU A 153 -5.63 -21.37 26.77
CA GLU A 153 -5.03 -22.29 27.71
C GLU A 153 -3.78 -22.94 27.11
N ILE A 154 -2.67 -22.89 27.85
CA ILE A 154 -1.37 -23.44 27.46
C ILE A 154 -0.96 -24.50 28.45
N GLN A 155 -0.73 -25.72 27.97
CA GLN A 155 -0.37 -26.86 28.78
C GLN A 155 1.15 -26.95 29.03
N TYR A 156 1.95 -26.61 28.00
CA TYR A 156 3.41 -26.59 28.08
C TYR A 156 3.94 -25.32 27.49
N LEU A 157 4.96 -24.74 28.15
CA LEU A 157 5.64 -23.53 27.70
C LEU A 157 7.12 -23.84 27.42
N TYR A 158 7.58 -23.49 26.23
CA TYR A 158 8.98 -23.54 25.86
C TYR A 158 9.45 -22.11 25.60
N VAL A 159 10.58 -21.77 26.22
CA VAL A 159 11.23 -20.48 26.02
C VAL A 159 12.63 -20.74 25.50
N ASP A 160 12.95 -20.20 24.35
CA ASP A 160 14.26 -20.35 23.70
C ASP A 160 14.84 -18.96 23.38
N ALA A 161 16.15 -18.82 23.57
CA ALA A 161 16.86 -17.58 23.28
C ALA A 161 17.98 -17.83 22.29
N ARG A 162 18.09 -16.94 21.29
CA ARG A 162 19.19 -16.96 20.33
C ARG A 162 19.72 -15.55 20.07
N TYR A 163 20.97 -15.46 19.72
CA TYR A 163 21.57 -14.20 19.31
C TYR A 163 21.40 -13.96 17.83
N GLU A 164 20.93 -12.76 17.49
CA GLU A 164 20.81 -12.27 16.12
C GLU A 164 21.54 -10.95 15.95
N LYS A 165 22.13 -10.75 14.79
CA LYS A 165 22.77 -9.49 14.46
C LYS A 165 21.75 -8.47 13.99
N VAL A 166 21.51 -7.44 14.79
CA VAL A 166 20.62 -6.33 14.47
C VAL A 166 21.40 -5.06 14.17
N ARG A 167 20.85 -4.21 13.34
CA ARG A 167 21.42 -2.87 13.09
C ARG A 167 20.63 -1.84 13.89
N GLU A 168 21.32 -1.25 14.85
CA GLU A 168 20.79 -0.16 15.68
C GLU A 168 21.72 1.04 15.63
N ALA A 169 21.14 2.24 15.47
CA ALA A 169 21.88 3.50 15.38
C ALA A 169 23.09 3.46 14.42
N GLY A 170 22.95 2.73 13.29
CA GLY A 170 24.00 2.58 12.28
C GLY A 170 25.08 1.55 12.57
N GLN A 171 25.10 0.93 13.76
CA GLN A 171 26.03 -0.12 14.17
C GLN A 171 25.36 -1.51 14.14
N VAL A 172 26.14 -2.53 13.86
CA VAL A 172 25.69 -3.93 13.98
C VAL A 172 26.02 -4.40 15.39
N ARG A 173 24.99 -4.82 16.13
CA ARG A 173 25.10 -5.36 17.49
C ARG A 173 24.45 -6.73 17.56
N ASP A 174 24.88 -7.56 18.51
CA ASP A 174 24.19 -8.78 18.83
C ASP A 174 23.02 -8.45 19.76
N ALA A 175 21.83 -8.99 19.42
CA ALA A 175 20.63 -8.89 20.23
C ALA A 175 20.18 -10.28 20.62
N ALA A 176 19.77 -10.45 21.86
CA ALA A 176 19.12 -11.65 22.33
C ALA A 176 17.66 -11.63 21.88
N VAL A 177 17.25 -12.64 21.11
CA VAL A 177 15.88 -12.83 20.67
C VAL A 177 15.28 -14.00 21.48
N LEU A 178 14.35 -13.70 22.37
CA LEU A 178 13.64 -14.66 23.19
C LEU A 178 12.32 -15.03 22.50
N VAL A 179 12.09 -16.30 22.26
CA VAL A 179 10.86 -16.81 21.64
C VAL A 179 10.14 -17.72 22.65
N ALA A 180 8.90 -17.36 22.98
CA ALA A 180 8.01 -18.20 23.79
C ALA A 180 7.08 -18.99 22.87
N THR A 181 7.08 -20.32 23.02
CA THR A 181 6.22 -21.25 22.28
C THR A 181 5.39 -22.06 23.26
N GLY A 182 4.08 -22.13 23.02
CA GLY A 182 3.14 -22.91 23.81
C GLY A 182 2.61 -24.13 23.09
N ILE A 183 2.20 -25.12 23.86
CA ILE A 183 1.41 -26.25 23.38
C ILE A 183 0.05 -26.18 24.04
N THR A 184 -1.01 -26.19 23.26
CA THR A 184 -2.40 -26.14 23.70
C THR A 184 -2.82 -27.55 24.26
N PRO A 185 -3.93 -27.67 24.99
CA PRO A 185 -4.48 -28.96 25.42
C PRO A 185 -4.79 -29.91 24.23
N GLN A 186 -4.97 -29.39 23.04
CA GLN A 186 -5.22 -30.14 21.80
C GLN A 186 -3.92 -30.63 21.14
N GLY A 187 -2.75 -30.26 21.69
CA GLY A 187 -1.44 -30.63 21.16
C GLY A 187 -0.93 -29.68 20.05
N GLU A 188 -1.60 -28.56 19.81
CA GLU A 188 -1.19 -27.59 18.79
C GLU A 188 -0.05 -26.71 19.33
N ARG A 189 0.97 -26.52 18.49
CA ARG A 189 2.09 -25.64 18.79
C ARG A 189 1.84 -24.24 18.25
N GLN A 190 1.99 -23.20 19.10
CA GLN A 190 1.84 -21.81 18.70
C GLN A 190 2.92 -20.92 19.31
N VAL A 191 3.36 -19.90 18.58
CA VAL A 191 4.24 -18.86 19.11
C VAL A 191 3.41 -17.92 19.97
N LEU A 192 3.76 -17.80 21.24
CA LEU A 192 3.04 -16.97 22.22
C LEU A 192 3.54 -15.52 22.20
N GLY A 193 4.86 -15.34 22.08
CA GLY A 193 5.48 -14.04 22.07
C GLY A 193 6.93 -14.08 21.62
N VAL A 194 7.44 -12.92 21.25
CA VAL A 194 8.84 -12.68 20.91
C VAL A 194 9.28 -11.41 21.60
N SER A 195 10.44 -11.46 22.28
CA SER A 195 11.09 -10.30 22.88
C SER A 195 12.50 -10.16 22.33
N VAL A 196 12.93 -8.93 22.12
CA VAL A 196 14.29 -8.63 21.65
C VAL A 196 14.95 -7.70 22.67
N SER A 197 16.11 -8.08 23.17
CA SER A 197 16.92 -7.28 24.08
C SER A 197 18.34 -7.13 23.54
N LEU A 198 18.92 -5.96 23.71
CA LEU A 198 20.30 -5.68 23.31
C LEU A 198 21.32 -6.10 24.37
N SER A 199 20.87 -6.50 25.56
CA SER A 199 21.68 -7.04 26.63
C SER A 199 20.98 -8.21 27.33
N GLU A 200 21.76 -9.16 27.84
CA GLU A 200 21.23 -10.29 28.64
C GLU A 200 20.72 -9.88 30.04
N HIS A 201 20.83 -8.59 30.41
CA HIS A 201 20.63 -8.10 31.77
C HIS A 201 19.49 -7.09 31.92
N GLU A 202 18.56 -7.02 30.94
CA GLU A 202 17.33 -6.24 31.09
C GLU A 202 16.08 -7.14 31.07
#